data_4014139e412930031c3ed13a1aa31275
#
_entry.id   4014139e412930031c3ed13a1aa31275
#
_cell.length_a   1.000
_cell.length_b   1.000
_cell.length_c   1.000
_cell.angle_alpha   90.00
_cell.angle_beta   90.00
_cell.angle_gamma   90.00
#
_symmetry.space_group_name_H-M   'P 1'
#
loop_
_entity.id
_entity.type
_entity.pdbx_description
1 polymer ?
#
loop_
_entity_poly.entity_id
_entity_poly.type
_entity_poly.pdbx_seq_one_letter_code
_entity_poly.pdbx_strand_id
1 'polypeptide(L)'
;EISCSLVGSEMCIRDRYVLFSITPTVYFISNDQIKKELKQQYSHEYLDKMRNQQYEKKLQEWCNIMFNGKRLSFEIPVNSRSGFIFKISNNRGYAEIHHCGQGNITIYSPKGYNINQTLYHGIHINEPKLEFINPYVNKPAYDDNPMRGLSKYRPFDANYFDVFPKDVCIGIICPASYSSKFSEFLKRLNSTVSADNLSDYVHHYTGFSNIYNCRLDIPEIHSEKWVSINDNPKSAIDLAKTICAEGQKLSEQFPGIVLLIFIPNSWSNYRQFNYHGEIFDLHNYIKAFAAQHRFTTQFIEEKTLYDKMVCEISWWLSLALFVKALRTPWTLADLDQNTAYAGIGYSIKKQYSGKAEVVLGCSHIYNAQGQGLRYKLSKVEHPQFDKKKNPYLNFEEAYKFGMDILALFQDAMEKLPQRVVIHKRTPFKNDEIEGITNALKQAGISEIDLITITQEYDLKFIAEKIMYGQFLEDGYPVDRGTCIKLSSRNALLWTHGVVPSIQSNRRYYQGGRCIPAPLKITKYYGPGDLETIAKEILGFTKMNWNSFNLYTKLPATIDTSNTLAQVGNLLRQYNGVTYDYRFFI
;
A
#
# COMPACT_ATOMS: atom_id res chain seq x y z
N GLU A 1 27.18 -8.95 -6.62
CA GLU A 1 27.59 -7.72 -5.91
C GLU A 1 27.13 -7.77 -4.47
N ILE A 2 28.01 -7.40 -3.55
CA ILE A 2 27.73 -7.29 -2.12
C ILE A 2 27.59 -5.79 -1.84
N SER A 3 26.41 -5.37 -1.39
CA SER A 3 26.23 -4.00 -0.91
C SER A 3 26.43 -3.96 0.61
N CYS A 4 27.38 -3.14 1.05
CA CYS A 4 27.57 -2.84 2.47
C CYS A 4 26.88 -1.51 2.79
N SER A 5 25.99 -1.50 3.77
CA SER A 5 25.51 -0.27 4.38
C SER A 5 26.13 -0.09 5.77
N LEU A 6 26.71 1.06 6.00
CA LEU A 6 27.23 1.44 7.31
C LEU A 6 26.04 1.93 8.15
N VAL A 7 25.64 1.14 9.12
CA VAL A 7 24.66 1.59 10.11
C VAL A 7 25.43 2.12 11.32
N GLY A 8 25.89 3.37 11.20
CA GLY A 8 26.48 4.10 12.33
C GLY A 8 25.40 4.82 13.12
N SER A 9 25.05 4.37 14.30
CA SER A 9 24.48 5.25 15.31
C SER A 9 25.61 5.95 16.04
N GLU A 10 25.45 7.22 16.42
CA GLU A 10 26.44 7.96 17.23
C GLU A 10 26.84 7.23 18.55
N MET A 11 26.03 6.28 19.02
CA MET A 11 26.32 5.45 20.19
C MET A 11 27.39 4.38 19.92
N CYS A 12 27.51 3.86 18.70
CA CYS A 12 28.51 2.82 18.38
C CYS A 12 29.94 3.36 18.30
N ILE A 13 30.11 4.66 18.11
CA ILE A 13 31.43 5.31 18.08
C ILE A 13 32.04 5.40 19.48
N ARG A 14 31.23 5.46 20.53
CA ARG A 14 31.72 5.52 21.94
C ARG A 14 32.36 4.20 22.40
N ASP A 15 31.91 3.06 21.89
CA ASP A 15 32.34 1.74 22.38
C ASP A 15 33.34 1.04 21.47
N ARG A 16 33.89 1.71 20.47
CA ARG A 16 34.90 1.20 19.50
C ARG A 16 34.43 0.00 18.68
N TYR A 17 33.13 -0.23 18.50
CA TYR A 17 32.60 -1.28 17.64
C TYR A 17 31.96 -0.68 16.40
N VAL A 18 32.32 -1.21 15.24
CA VAL A 18 31.65 -0.88 13.98
C VAL A 18 30.77 -2.07 13.60
N LEU A 19 29.47 -1.83 13.55
CA LEU A 19 28.51 -2.83 13.10
C LEU A 19 28.28 -2.71 11.60
N PHE A 20 28.47 -3.80 10.89
CA PHE A 20 28.16 -3.91 9.46
C PHE A 20 26.93 -4.77 9.27
N SER A 21 25.99 -4.29 8.48
CA SER A 21 24.93 -5.11 7.91
C SER A 21 25.32 -5.49 6.48
N ILE A 22 25.50 -6.77 6.23
CA ILE A 22 25.83 -7.28 4.90
C ILE A 22 24.60 -7.96 4.36
N THR A 23 24.05 -7.43 3.26
CA THR A 23 22.92 -8.05 2.58
C THR A 23 23.39 -8.58 1.23
N PRO A 24 23.49 -9.90 1.04
CA PRO A 24 23.81 -10.46 -0.26
C PRO A 24 22.67 -10.19 -1.24
N THR A 25 23.02 -9.70 -2.42
CA THR A 25 22.05 -9.43 -3.48
C THR A 25 22.40 -10.24 -4.72
N VAL A 26 21.46 -11.02 -5.21
CA VAL A 26 21.63 -11.82 -6.43
C VAL A 26 21.02 -11.08 -7.62
N TYR A 27 21.85 -10.74 -8.59
CA TYR A 27 21.41 -10.18 -9.86
C TYR A 27 21.61 -11.20 -10.98
N PHE A 28 20.58 -11.41 -11.79
CA PHE A 28 20.75 -12.08 -13.05
C PHE A 28 21.20 -11.04 -14.08
N ILE A 29 22.48 -11.02 -14.38
CA ILE A 29 23.03 -10.19 -15.45
C ILE A 29 22.78 -10.93 -16.75
N SER A 30 21.89 -10.41 -17.57
CA SER A 30 21.64 -10.94 -18.92
C SER A 30 21.63 -9.79 -19.90
N ASN A 31 22.13 -10.04 -21.13
CA ASN A 31 21.86 -9.13 -22.24
C ASN A 31 20.35 -9.15 -22.56
N ASP A 32 19.87 -8.18 -23.33
CA ASP A 32 18.43 -8.06 -23.59
C ASP A 32 17.84 -9.25 -24.37
N GLN A 33 18.67 -9.99 -25.09
CA GLN A 33 18.30 -11.20 -25.81
C GLN A 33 18.04 -12.36 -24.86
N ILE A 34 18.93 -12.60 -23.88
CA ILE A 34 18.75 -13.62 -22.84
C ILE A 34 17.53 -13.28 -21.94
N LYS A 35 17.29 -11.99 -21.68
CA LYS A 35 16.08 -11.56 -20.97
C LYS A 35 14.78 -11.91 -21.71
N LYS A 36 14.78 -11.77 -23.04
CA LYS A 36 13.62 -12.18 -23.86
C LYS A 36 13.40 -13.68 -23.82
N GLU A 37 14.45 -14.46 -23.99
CA GLU A 37 14.43 -15.92 -23.98
C GLU A 37 14.00 -16.47 -22.61
N LEU A 38 14.53 -15.93 -21.50
CA LEU A 38 14.14 -16.34 -20.16
C LEU A 38 12.68 -15.99 -19.84
N LYS A 39 12.19 -14.83 -20.31
CA LYS A 39 10.77 -14.45 -20.15
C LYS A 39 9.82 -15.33 -20.98
N GLN A 40 10.29 -15.88 -22.10
CA GLN A 40 9.51 -16.82 -22.91
C GLN A 40 9.50 -18.24 -22.35
N GLN A 41 10.60 -18.69 -21.71
CA GLN A 41 10.74 -20.05 -21.20
C GLN A 41 10.21 -20.22 -19.77
N TYR A 42 10.26 -19.18 -18.94
CA TYR A 42 9.94 -19.29 -17.51
C TYR A 42 8.96 -18.20 -17.08
N SER A 43 7.97 -18.60 -16.30
CA SER A 43 7.08 -17.63 -15.66
C SER A 43 7.85 -16.72 -14.70
N HIS A 44 7.36 -15.49 -14.49
CA HIS A 44 7.94 -14.57 -13.50
C HIS A 44 8.04 -15.20 -12.10
N GLU A 45 7.07 -16.01 -11.74
CA GLU A 45 7.01 -16.73 -10.47
C GLU A 45 8.14 -17.75 -10.32
N TYR A 46 8.45 -18.50 -11.38
CA TYR A 46 9.55 -19.45 -11.36
C TYR A 46 10.91 -18.74 -11.20
N LEU A 47 11.09 -17.61 -11.88
CA LEU A 47 12.32 -16.82 -11.76
C LEU A 47 12.46 -16.20 -10.36
N ASP A 48 11.37 -15.78 -9.74
CA ASP A 48 11.39 -15.24 -8.38
C ASP A 48 11.66 -16.34 -7.34
N LYS A 49 11.09 -17.53 -7.55
CA LYS A 49 11.39 -18.70 -6.73
C LYS A 49 12.88 -19.08 -6.81
N MET A 50 13.45 -19.14 -8.01
CA MET A 50 14.87 -19.40 -8.20
C MET A 50 15.75 -18.36 -7.51
N ARG A 51 15.39 -17.07 -7.58
CA ARG A 51 16.13 -16.00 -6.90
C ARG A 51 16.09 -16.16 -5.39
N ASN A 52 14.92 -16.46 -4.84
CA ASN A 52 14.76 -16.65 -3.41
C ASN A 52 15.60 -17.84 -2.92
N GLN A 53 15.55 -18.96 -3.62
CA GLN A 53 16.39 -20.13 -3.32
C GLN A 53 17.89 -19.80 -3.37
N GLN A 54 18.34 -19.06 -4.40
CA GLN A 54 19.74 -18.65 -4.51
C GLN A 54 20.13 -17.67 -3.40
N TYR A 55 19.24 -16.77 -3.02
CA TYR A 55 19.47 -15.85 -1.93
C TYR A 55 19.60 -16.60 -0.59
N GLU A 56 18.67 -17.50 -0.29
CA GLU A 56 18.68 -18.33 0.92
C GLU A 56 19.96 -19.15 1.00
N LYS A 57 20.34 -19.82 -0.09
CA LYS A 57 21.59 -20.55 -0.17
C LYS A 57 22.81 -19.68 0.11
N LYS A 58 22.86 -18.47 -0.47
CA LYS A 58 23.94 -17.52 -0.22
C LYS A 58 23.94 -17.01 1.22
N LEU A 59 22.79 -16.72 1.78
CA LEU A 59 22.67 -16.31 3.18
C LEU A 59 23.18 -17.42 4.11
N GLN A 60 22.83 -18.68 3.85
CA GLN A 60 23.31 -19.83 4.60
C GLN A 60 24.83 -20.00 4.47
N GLU A 61 25.39 -19.87 3.26
CA GLU A 61 26.84 -19.89 3.04
C GLU A 61 27.55 -18.80 3.85
N TRP A 62 26.99 -17.58 3.88
CA TRP A 62 27.53 -16.47 4.66
C TRP A 62 27.43 -16.70 6.17
N CYS A 63 26.29 -17.19 6.66
CA CYS A 63 26.14 -17.58 8.06
C CYS A 63 27.17 -18.63 8.45
N ASN A 64 27.36 -19.65 7.64
CA ASN A 64 28.36 -20.68 7.88
C ASN A 64 29.80 -20.13 7.90
N ILE A 65 30.12 -19.18 7.00
CA ILE A 65 31.43 -18.53 6.98
C ILE A 65 31.63 -17.67 8.22
N MET A 66 30.64 -16.89 8.60
CA MET A 66 30.73 -15.96 9.75
C MET A 66 30.79 -16.71 11.08
N PHE A 67 30.01 -17.78 11.23
CA PHE A 67 29.89 -18.52 12.49
C PHE A 67 30.87 -19.70 12.61
N ASN A 68 31.47 -20.16 11.51
CA ASN A 68 32.43 -21.28 11.51
C ASN A 68 33.91 -20.86 11.65
N GLY A 69 34.16 -19.65 12.11
CA GLY A 69 35.52 -19.19 12.46
C GLY A 69 36.46 -18.89 11.29
N LYS A 70 35.92 -18.80 10.05
CA LYS A 70 36.73 -18.36 8.92
C LYS A 70 36.95 -16.84 9.02
N ARG A 71 38.18 -16.41 8.83
CA ARG A 71 38.53 -14.99 8.79
C ARG A 71 38.04 -14.39 7.46
N LEU A 72 37.14 -13.41 7.56
CA LEU A 72 36.74 -12.58 6.44
C LEU A 72 37.51 -11.26 6.52
N SER A 73 38.18 -10.88 5.44
CA SER A 73 38.75 -9.55 5.28
C SER A 73 38.16 -8.92 4.03
N PHE A 74 37.69 -7.69 4.13
CA PHE A 74 37.22 -6.91 3.01
C PHE A 74 37.67 -5.46 3.14
N GLU A 75 37.97 -4.85 2.00
CA GLU A 75 38.27 -3.44 1.94
C GLU A 75 36.98 -2.66 1.65
N ILE A 76 36.71 -1.67 2.48
CA ILE A 76 35.65 -0.70 2.19
C ILE A 76 36.32 0.51 1.56
N PRO A 77 36.06 0.82 0.30
CA PRO A 77 36.53 2.05 -0.30
C PRO A 77 35.76 3.21 0.35
N VAL A 78 36.38 3.85 1.32
CA VAL A 78 35.91 5.13 1.85
C VAL A 78 36.50 6.22 0.97
N ASN A 79 35.65 7.08 0.41
CA ASN A 79 36.07 8.15 -0.48
C ASN A 79 37.38 8.81 -0.03
N SER A 80 38.40 8.51 -0.78
CA SER A 80 39.60 9.26 -1.12
C SER A 80 40.77 9.40 -0.15
N ARG A 81 40.76 9.03 1.12
CA ARG A 81 41.96 9.29 1.96
C ARG A 81 42.38 8.26 2.99
N SER A 82 41.60 7.28 3.30
CA SER A 82 42.04 6.18 4.16
C SER A 82 41.16 4.95 3.96
N GLY A 83 41.72 3.89 3.40
CA GLY A 83 41.10 2.58 3.36
C GLY A 83 41.15 1.96 4.78
N PHE A 84 40.00 1.49 5.27
CA PHE A 84 39.98 0.69 6.49
C PHE A 84 39.91 -0.78 6.09
N ILE A 85 40.86 -1.58 6.59
CA ILE A 85 40.81 -3.03 6.47
C ILE A 85 40.19 -3.56 7.76
N PHE A 86 39.00 -4.16 7.65
CA PHE A 86 38.38 -4.83 8.77
C PHE A 86 38.67 -6.32 8.72
N LYS A 87 39.21 -6.84 9.79
CA LYS A 87 39.36 -8.28 9.97
C LYS A 87 38.30 -8.74 10.96
N ILE A 88 37.32 -9.46 10.46
CA ILE A 88 36.36 -10.14 11.35
C ILE A 88 36.97 -11.48 11.71
N SER A 89 37.38 -11.66 12.94
CA SER A 89 37.75 -12.98 13.46
C SER A 89 36.66 -13.44 14.43
N ASN A 90 35.99 -14.50 14.09
CA ASN A 90 35.09 -15.14 15.03
C ASN A 90 35.80 -16.36 15.65
N ASN A 91 36.29 -16.21 16.88
CA ASN A 91 36.91 -17.29 17.63
C ASN A 91 35.86 -18.24 18.27
N ARG A 92 34.56 -18.01 18.07
CA ARG A 92 33.49 -18.74 18.77
C ARG A 92 32.55 -19.52 17.88
N GLY A 93 32.95 -19.92 16.83
CA GLY A 93 32.76 -20.82 15.74
C GLY A 93 31.55 -21.70 15.62
N TYR A 94 30.34 -21.55 16.11
CA TYR A 94 29.15 -22.25 15.60
C TYR A 94 27.88 -21.44 15.86
N ALA A 95 27.01 -21.34 14.87
CA ALA A 95 25.64 -20.95 15.09
C ALA A 95 24.86 -22.13 15.67
N GLU A 96 24.11 -21.90 16.72
CA GLU A 96 23.11 -22.83 17.22
C GLU A 96 21.77 -22.52 16.59
N ILE A 97 21.09 -23.55 16.10
CA ILE A 97 19.79 -23.45 15.48
C ILE A 97 18.74 -23.70 16.55
N HIS A 98 17.84 -22.78 16.74
CA HIS A 98 16.77 -22.89 17.73
C HIS A 98 15.42 -22.77 17.06
N HIS A 99 14.55 -23.71 17.34
CA HIS A 99 13.16 -23.71 16.88
C HIS A 99 12.28 -23.06 17.93
N CYS A 100 11.56 -22.00 17.57
CA CYS A 100 10.73 -21.22 18.46
C CYS A 100 9.26 -21.31 18.10
N GLY A 101 8.43 -21.60 19.11
CA GLY A 101 6.98 -21.49 19.04
C GLY A 101 6.27 -22.55 18.19
N GLN A 102 4.97 -22.41 18.07
CA GLN A 102 4.11 -23.31 17.28
C GLN A 102 4.25 -23.12 15.77
N GLY A 103 5.00 -22.12 15.31
CA GLY A 103 5.12 -21.73 13.92
C GLY A 103 6.44 -22.04 13.25
N ASN A 104 7.26 -22.98 13.76
CA ASN A 104 8.53 -23.37 13.16
C ASN A 104 9.48 -22.20 12.86
N ILE A 105 9.62 -21.25 13.78
CA ILE A 105 10.58 -20.16 13.66
C ILE A 105 11.94 -20.64 14.15
N THR A 106 12.94 -20.56 13.27
CA THR A 106 14.33 -20.92 13.61
C THR A 106 15.13 -19.65 13.85
N ILE A 107 15.77 -19.56 14.99
CA ILE A 107 16.68 -18.45 15.32
C ILE A 107 18.12 -18.97 15.29
N TYR A 108 18.95 -18.28 14.53
CA TYR A 108 20.39 -18.50 14.52
C TYR A 108 21.06 -17.56 15.50
N SER A 109 21.82 -18.10 16.44
CA SER A 109 22.56 -17.29 17.39
C SER A 109 24.02 -17.75 17.51
N PRO A 110 24.93 -16.87 17.94
CA PRO A 110 26.29 -17.26 18.25
C PRO A 110 26.34 -18.32 19.38
N LYS A 111 27.23 -19.29 19.25
CA LYS A 111 27.44 -20.32 20.29
C LYS A 111 27.76 -19.67 21.64
N GLY A 112 27.11 -20.12 22.69
CA GLY A 112 27.28 -19.61 24.05
C GLY A 112 26.43 -18.41 24.40
N TYR A 113 25.52 -17.97 23.51
CA TYR A 113 24.50 -16.98 23.86
C TYR A 113 23.38 -17.64 24.66
N ASN A 114 22.97 -17.02 25.76
CA ASN A 114 21.89 -17.58 26.59
C ASN A 114 20.53 -17.36 25.92
N ILE A 115 20.10 -18.34 25.16
CA ILE A 115 18.92 -18.30 24.30
C ILE A 115 17.62 -18.27 25.08
N ASN A 116 17.60 -18.85 26.28
CA ASN A 116 16.40 -18.83 27.12
C ASN A 116 15.94 -17.39 27.47
N GLN A 117 16.80 -16.40 27.30
CA GLN A 117 16.48 -14.98 27.50
C GLN A 117 16.15 -14.25 26.19
N THR A 118 16.39 -14.87 25.01
CA THR A 118 16.24 -14.24 23.69
C THR A 118 15.26 -14.94 22.77
N LEU A 119 14.54 -15.92 23.28
CA LEU A 119 13.47 -16.57 22.53
C LEU A 119 12.30 -15.61 22.33
N TYR A 120 11.99 -15.33 21.08
CA TYR A 120 10.84 -14.53 20.69
C TYR A 120 9.65 -15.43 20.37
N HIS A 121 8.47 -15.07 20.88
CA HIS A 121 7.25 -15.76 20.51
C HIS A 121 6.82 -15.36 19.10
N GLY A 122 6.76 -16.35 18.23
CA GLY A 122 6.18 -16.22 16.90
C GLY A 122 4.74 -16.73 16.90
N ILE A 123 3.87 -15.98 16.27
CA ILE A 123 2.48 -16.35 16.01
C ILE A 123 2.20 -16.25 14.52
N HIS A 124 1.24 -17.03 14.06
CA HIS A 124 0.68 -16.87 12.73
C HIS A 124 -0.73 -16.29 12.83
N ILE A 125 -0.91 -15.11 12.27
CA ILE A 125 -2.21 -14.44 12.18
C ILE A 125 -2.88 -14.91 10.89
N ASN A 126 -4.07 -15.45 11.00
CA ASN A 126 -4.83 -15.92 9.85
C ASN A 126 -5.11 -14.81 8.85
N GLU A 127 -5.25 -15.16 7.57
CA GLU A 127 -5.57 -14.22 6.51
C GLU A 127 -6.90 -13.50 6.81
N PRO A 128 -6.91 -12.15 6.84
CA PRO A 128 -8.13 -11.39 7.14
C PRO A 128 -9.21 -11.64 6.10
N LYS A 129 -10.44 -11.82 6.57
CA LYS A 129 -11.61 -12.00 5.71
C LYS A 129 -12.20 -10.66 5.30
N LEU A 130 -12.65 -10.63 4.07
CA LEU A 130 -13.41 -9.53 3.48
C LEU A 130 -14.89 -9.85 3.56
N GLU A 131 -15.70 -8.85 3.78
CA GLU A 131 -17.16 -8.95 3.85
C GLU A 131 -17.79 -8.46 2.55
N PHE A 132 -18.74 -9.22 2.09
CA PHE A 132 -19.58 -9.04 0.91
C PHE A 132 -21.04 -9.31 1.30
N ILE A 133 -21.96 -9.19 0.35
CA ILE A 133 -23.37 -9.54 0.56
C ILE A 133 -23.74 -10.81 -0.20
N ASN A 134 -24.30 -11.78 0.49
CA ASN A 134 -24.83 -12.99 -0.13
C ASN A 134 -26.06 -12.65 -1.00
N PRO A 135 -26.04 -12.93 -2.32
CA PRO A 135 -27.13 -12.53 -3.21
C PRO A 135 -28.47 -13.24 -2.94
N TYR A 136 -28.44 -14.40 -2.30
CA TYR A 136 -29.65 -15.23 -2.10
C TYR A 136 -30.37 -14.92 -0.79
N VAL A 137 -29.64 -14.59 0.26
CA VAL A 137 -30.21 -14.40 1.60
C VAL A 137 -30.05 -12.98 2.15
N ASN A 138 -29.42 -12.10 1.38
CA ASN A 138 -29.15 -10.71 1.74
C ASN A 138 -28.46 -10.56 3.12
N LYS A 139 -27.51 -11.43 3.43
CA LYS A 139 -26.73 -11.47 4.65
C LYS A 139 -25.23 -11.32 4.34
N PRO A 140 -24.40 -10.96 5.33
CA PRO A 140 -22.96 -10.95 5.15
C PRO A 140 -22.42 -12.29 4.63
N ALA A 141 -21.48 -12.20 3.70
CA ALA A 141 -20.72 -13.32 3.16
C ALA A 141 -19.23 -13.00 3.19
N TYR A 142 -18.40 -13.99 3.38
CA TYR A 142 -16.98 -13.76 3.66
C TYR A 142 -16.08 -14.52 2.69
N ASP A 143 -15.05 -13.85 2.23
CA ASP A 143 -13.96 -14.45 1.44
C ASP A 143 -12.65 -13.69 1.77
N ASP A 144 -11.51 -14.36 1.66
CA ASP A 144 -10.21 -13.71 1.83
C ASP A 144 -9.61 -13.23 0.49
N ASN A 145 -10.22 -13.57 -0.63
CA ASN A 145 -9.82 -13.13 -1.96
C ASN A 145 -10.87 -12.15 -2.52
N PRO A 146 -10.49 -10.88 -2.82
CA PRO A 146 -11.44 -9.87 -3.26
C PRO A 146 -12.10 -10.19 -4.61
N MET A 147 -11.36 -10.75 -5.57
CA MET A 147 -11.92 -11.14 -6.88
C MET A 147 -12.86 -12.33 -6.74
N ARG A 148 -12.46 -13.36 -6.00
CA ARG A 148 -13.28 -14.54 -5.74
C ARG A 148 -14.54 -14.15 -4.96
N GLY A 149 -14.42 -13.23 -4.00
CA GLY A 149 -15.55 -12.67 -3.27
C GLY A 149 -16.56 -12.02 -4.20
N LEU A 150 -16.15 -11.08 -5.05
CA LEU A 150 -17.04 -10.42 -6.01
C LEU A 150 -17.56 -11.33 -7.13
N SER A 151 -16.84 -12.40 -7.47
CA SER A 151 -17.34 -13.38 -8.45
C SER A 151 -18.48 -14.26 -7.92
N LYS A 152 -18.58 -14.41 -6.58
CA LYS A 152 -19.58 -15.25 -5.90
C LYS A 152 -20.68 -14.46 -5.23
N TYR A 153 -20.37 -13.27 -4.77
CA TYR A 153 -21.21 -12.44 -3.91
C TYR A 153 -21.42 -11.07 -4.54
N ARG A 154 -22.31 -10.28 -3.96
CA ARG A 154 -22.52 -8.88 -4.30
C ARG A 154 -21.55 -7.99 -3.53
N PRO A 155 -21.25 -6.78 -4.04
CA PRO A 155 -20.48 -5.78 -3.29
C PRO A 155 -21.06 -5.55 -1.89
N PHE A 156 -20.21 -5.14 -0.97
CA PHE A 156 -20.58 -4.83 0.41
C PHE A 156 -21.73 -3.83 0.51
N ASP A 157 -21.73 -2.79 -0.33
CA ASP A 157 -22.76 -1.73 -0.30
C ASP A 157 -24.05 -2.09 -1.07
N ALA A 158 -24.19 -3.31 -1.54
CA ALA A 158 -25.36 -3.75 -2.28
C ALA A 158 -26.67 -3.64 -1.48
N ASN A 159 -26.61 -3.63 -0.14
CA ASN A 159 -27.77 -3.44 0.73
C ASN A 159 -28.14 -1.98 0.96
N TYR A 160 -27.32 -1.04 0.49
CA TYR A 160 -27.50 0.41 0.72
C TYR A 160 -27.95 1.14 -0.55
N PHE A 161 -28.62 0.45 -1.48
CA PHE A 161 -29.03 1.02 -2.78
C PHE A 161 -29.93 2.25 -2.68
N ASP A 162 -30.65 2.43 -1.58
CA ASP A 162 -31.49 3.62 -1.39
C ASP A 162 -30.64 4.89 -1.14
N VAL A 163 -29.38 4.72 -0.76
CA VAL A 163 -28.43 5.81 -0.48
C VAL A 163 -27.54 6.12 -1.68
N PHE A 164 -27.31 5.15 -2.57
CA PHE A 164 -26.41 5.29 -3.71
C PHE A 164 -27.15 5.26 -5.04
N PRO A 165 -26.66 5.97 -6.08
CA PRO A 165 -27.19 5.83 -7.43
C PRO A 165 -27.19 4.36 -7.87
N LYS A 166 -28.30 3.90 -8.47
CA LYS A 166 -28.42 2.51 -8.96
C LYS A 166 -27.45 2.19 -10.08
N ASP A 167 -27.02 3.18 -10.84
CA ASP A 167 -26.19 3.05 -12.03
C ASP A 167 -24.88 3.81 -11.86
N VAL A 168 -23.79 3.26 -12.39
CA VAL A 168 -22.52 3.96 -12.52
C VAL A 168 -22.54 4.74 -13.83
N CYS A 169 -22.61 6.07 -13.71
CA CYS A 169 -22.60 6.99 -14.83
C CYS A 169 -21.17 7.41 -15.16
N ILE A 170 -20.74 7.23 -16.40
CA ILE A 170 -19.43 7.66 -16.87
C ILE A 170 -19.52 8.79 -17.89
N GLY A 171 -18.58 9.72 -17.84
CA GLY A 171 -18.34 10.73 -18.86
C GLY A 171 -17.00 10.50 -19.53
N ILE A 172 -16.90 10.85 -20.79
CA ILE A 172 -15.72 10.56 -21.61
C ILE A 172 -15.06 11.86 -22.06
N ILE A 173 -13.75 11.95 -21.89
CA ILE A 173 -12.90 12.96 -22.52
C ILE A 173 -11.86 12.23 -23.35
N CYS A 174 -11.97 12.35 -24.68
CA CYS A 174 -11.18 11.56 -25.62
C CYS A 174 -10.79 12.40 -26.84
N PRO A 175 -9.57 12.24 -27.42
CA PRO A 175 -9.26 12.80 -28.73
C PRO A 175 -10.21 12.26 -29.80
N ALA A 176 -10.64 13.12 -30.71
CA ALA A 176 -11.65 12.79 -31.71
C ALA A 176 -11.29 11.54 -32.54
N SER A 177 -10.01 11.38 -32.92
CA SER A 177 -9.52 10.27 -33.73
C SER A 177 -9.61 8.89 -33.04
N TYR A 178 -9.72 8.86 -31.71
CA TYR A 178 -9.79 7.62 -30.93
C TYR A 178 -11.20 7.24 -30.49
N SER A 179 -12.20 8.08 -30.72
CA SER A 179 -13.55 7.91 -30.16
C SER A 179 -14.17 6.55 -30.50
N SER A 180 -14.11 6.09 -31.75
CA SER A 180 -14.69 4.80 -32.14
C SER A 180 -14.02 3.60 -31.45
N LYS A 181 -12.69 3.58 -31.41
CA LYS A 181 -11.93 2.48 -30.79
C LYS A 181 -12.13 2.46 -29.29
N PHE A 182 -12.17 3.63 -28.68
CA PHE A 182 -12.38 3.74 -27.24
C PHE A 182 -13.81 3.34 -26.83
N SER A 183 -14.82 3.72 -27.61
CA SER A 183 -16.20 3.27 -27.39
C SER A 183 -16.33 1.74 -27.48
N GLU A 184 -15.72 1.12 -28.48
CA GLU A 184 -15.70 -0.34 -28.62
C GLU A 184 -15.02 -1.02 -27.42
N PHE A 185 -13.90 -0.50 -26.98
CA PHE A 185 -13.20 -1.00 -25.80
C PHE A 185 -14.09 -0.92 -24.54
N LEU A 186 -14.76 0.20 -24.30
CA LEU A 186 -15.61 0.38 -23.11
C LEU A 186 -16.84 -0.55 -23.14
N LYS A 187 -17.44 -0.80 -24.30
CA LYS A 187 -18.59 -1.71 -24.42
C LYS A 187 -18.29 -3.14 -23.96
N ARG A 188 -17.01 -3.55 -23.99
CA ARG A 188 -16.57 -4.87 -23.47
C ARG A 188 -16.81 -5.02 -21.96
N LEU A 189 -16.82 -3.91 -21.19
CA LEU A 189 -17.07 -3.95 -19.75
C LEU A 189 -18.48 -4.44 -19.40
N ASN A 190 -19.43 -4.34 -20.30
CA ASN A 190 -20.78 -4.87 -20.13
C ASN A 190 -20.95 -6.30 -20.68
N SER A 191 -19.88 -6.90 -21.20
CA SER A 191 -19.87 -8.23 -21.81
C SER A 191 -19.07 -9.22 -20.95
N THR A 192 -19.36 -10.50 -21.11
CA THR A 192 -18.56 -11.57 -20.51
C THR A 192 -17.23 -11.73 -21.25
N VAL A 193 -16.13 -11.82 -20.50
CA VAL A 193 -14.79 -12.09 -21.03
C VAL A 193 -14.21 -13.30 -20.32
N SER A 194 -13.83 -14.31 -21.08
CA SER A 194 -13.21 -15.52 -20.55
C SER A 194 -11.76 -15.25 -20.16
N ALA A 195 -11.34 -15.80 -19.02
CA ALA A 195 -9.93 -15.79 -18.63
C ALA A 195 -9.17 -16.86 -19.42
N ASP A 196 -8.02 -16.51 -19.98
CA ASP A 196 -7.14 -17.45 -20.70
C ASP A 196 -6.57 -18.51 -19.75
N ASN A 197 -6.30 -18.12 -18.49
CA ASN A 197 -5.79 -18.98 -17.43
C ASN A 197 -6.64 -18.81 -16.17
N LEU A 198 -7.64 -19.67 -16.01
CA LEU A 198 -8.41 -19.74 -14.76
C LEU A 198 -7.49 -20.11 -13.59
N SER A 199 -7.55 -19.31 -12.55
CA SER A 199 -6.80 -19.54 -11.31
C SER A 199 -7.53 -18.89 -10.15
N ASP A 200 -7.04 -19.07 -8.93
CA ASP A 200 -7.55 -18.33 -7.78
C ASP A 200 -7.31 -16.81 -7.88
N TYR A 201 -6.53 -16.36 -8.86
CA TYR A 201 -6.22 -14.92 -9.09
C TYR A 201 -6.99 -14.30 -10.22
N VAL A 202 -7.44 -15.09 -11.20
CA VAL A 202 -8.13 -14.59 -12.37
C VAL A 202 -9.35 -15.47 -12.63
N HIS A 203 -10.53 -14.91 -12.39
CA HIS A 203 -11.82 -15.50 -12.69
C HIS A 203 -12.35 -14.97 -14.02
N HIS A 204 -13.28 -15.69 -14.65
CA HIS A 204 -14.02 -15.13 -15.79
C HIS A 204 -14.69 -13.82 -15.40
N TYR A 205 -14.56 -12.82 -16.22
CA TYR A 205 -15.28 -11.57 -16.06
C TYR A 205 -16.69 -11.72 -16.62
N THR A 206 -17.70 -11.63 -15.79
CA THR A 206 -19.10 -11.90 -16.17
C THR A 206 -19.88 -10.65 -16.61
N GLY A 207 -19.20 -9.52 -16.75
CA GLY A 207 -19.79 -8.23 -17.08
C GLY A 207 -20.11 -7.40 -15.84
N PHE A 208 -20.04 -6.07 -16.00
CA PHE A 208 -20.15 -5.12 -14.91
C PHE A 208 -21.43 -5.32 -14.07
N SER A 209 -22.58 -5.43 -14.72
CA SER A 209 -23.86 -5.53 -14.00
C SER A 209 -23.99 -6.81 -13.18
N ASN A 210 -23.42 -7.92 -13.66
CA ASN A 210 -23.46 -9.19 -12.94
C ASN A 210 -22.58 -9.17 -11.70
N ILE A 211 -21.41 -8.50 -11.77
CA ILE A 211 -20.46 -8.42 -10.67
C ILE A 211 -20.92 -7.44 -9.61
N TYR A 212 -21.34 -6.23 -10.03
CA TYR A 212 -21.60 -5.13 -9.11
C TYR A 212 -23.08 -4.92 -8.79
N ASN A 213 -23.98 -5.69 -9.40
CA ASN A 213 -25.44 -5.59 -9.24
C ASN A 213 -25.98 -4.16 -9.53
N CYS A 214 -25.34 -3.43 -10.42
CA CYS A 214 -25.74 -2.12 -10.93
C CYS A 214 -25.26 -1.97 -12.38
N ARG A 215 -25.90 -1.09 -13.16
CA ARG A 215 -25.54 -0.92 -14.57
C ARG A 215 -24.36 0.05 -14.70
N LEU A 216 -23.53 -0.17 -15.72
CA LEU A 216 -22.53 0.79 -16.19
C LEU A 216 -23.13 1.51 -17.40
N ASP A 217 -23.45 2.80 -17.21
CA ASP A 217 -23.99 3.68 -18.27
C ASP A 217 -22.83 4.22 -19.12
N ILE A 218 -22.57 3.58 -20.25
CA ILE A 218 -21.54 3.96 -21.21
C ILE A 218 -22.18 4.90 -22.24
N PRO A 219 -21.73 6.17 -22.33
CA PRO A 219 -22.32 7.13 -23.25
C PRO A 219 -22.03 6.80 -24.72
N GLU A 220 -22.98 7.07 -25.59
CA GLU A 220 -22.75 7.02 -27.03
C GLU A 220 -21.86 8.18 -27.48
N ILE A 221 -21.08 7.96 -28.55
CA ILE A 221 -20.26 9.00 -29.18
C ILE A 221 -21.18 10.15 -29.61
N HIS A 222 -20.76 11.39 -29.37
CA HIS A 222 -21.53 12.63 -29.62
C HIS A 222 -22.71 12.88 -28.65
N SER A 223 -22.90 12.05 -27.63
CA SER A 223 -23.85 12.40 -26.56
C SER A 223 -23.27 13.51 -25.66
N GLU A 224 -24.10 14.13 -24.83
CA GLU A 224 -23.68 15.19 -23.89
C GLU A 224 -22.61 14.74 -22.89
N LYS A 225 -22.50 13.44 -22.62
CA LYS A 225 -21.49 12.85 -21.74
C LYS A 225 -20.19 12.46 -22.46
N TRP A 226 -20.10 12.68 -23.77
CA TRP A 226 -18.91 12.36 -24.58
C TRP A 226 -18.30 13.63 -25.17
N VAL A 227 -17.17 14.06 -24.60
CA VAL A 227 -16.44 15.24 -25.06
C VAL A 227 -15.25 14.81 -25.93
N SER A 228 -15.29 15.21 -27.19
CA SER A 228 -14.16 15.07 -28.12
C SER A 228 -13.26 16.28 -28.05
N ILE A 229 -11.97 16.08 -27.72
CA ILE A 229 -10.98 17.14 -27.65
C ILE A 229 -9.99 17.06 -28.81
N ASN A 230 -9.22 18.13 -29.02
CA ASN A 230 -8.25 18.22 -30.10
C ASN A 230 -7.12 17.19 -29.92
N ASP A 231 -6.79 16.46 -30.99
CA ASP A 231 -5.71 15.46 -31.02
C ASP A 231 -4.31 16.09 -30.79
N ASN A 232 -4.14 17.34 -31.15
CA ASN A 232 -2.86 18.07 -31.08
C ASN A 232 -3.00 19.30 -30.16
N PRO A 233 -2.94 19.14 -28.82
CA PRO A 233 -2.97 20.25 -27.88
C PRO A 233 -1.68 21.09 -28.02
N LYS A 234 -1.80 22.40 -27.79
CA LYS A 234 -0.66 23.34 -27.94
C LYS A 234 0.44 23.09 -26.92
N SER A 235 0.08 22.64 -25.73
CA SER A 235 1.01 22.32 -24.64
C SER A 235 0.35 21.39 -23.61
N ALA A 236 1.17 20.79 -22.73
CA ALA A 236 0.65 19.98 -21.62
C ALA A 236 -0.24 20.78 -20.65
N ILE A 237 0.04 22.05 -20.43
CA ILE A 237 -0.75 22.93 -19.56
C ILE A 237 -2.09 23.26 -20.23
N ASP A 238 -2.10 23.51 -21.53
CA ASP A 238 -3.31 23.74 -22.30
C ASP A 238 -4.21 22.51 -22.29
N LEU A 239 -3.64 21.33 -22.51
CA LEU A 239 -4.32 20.05 -22.37
C LEU A 239 -4.94 19.89 -20.98
N ALA A 240 -4.16 20.12 -19.91
CA ALA A 240 -4.63 20.02 -18.55
C ALA A 240 -5.80 20.95 -18.26
N LYS A 241 -5.72 22.21 -18.69
CA LYS A 241 -6.79 23.19 -18.55
C LYS A 241 -8.06 22.78 -19.31
N THR A 242 -7.91 22.29 -20.54
CA THR A 242 -9.04 21.80 -21.34
C THR A 242 -9.74 20.64 -20.66
N ILE A 243 -8.98 19.61 -20.20
CA ILE A 243 -9.54 18.46 -19.50
C ILE A 243 -10.23 18.90 -18.21
N CYS A 244 -9.63 19.80 -17.44
CA CYS A 244 -10.22 20.30 -16.19
C CYS A 244 -11.53 21.06 -16.45
N ALA A 245 -11.56 21.95 -17.45
CA ALA A 245 -12.75 22.74 -17.77
C ALA A 245 -13.91 21.87 -18.27
N GLU A 246 -13.63 20.93 -19.17
CA GLU A 246 -14.67 20.01 -19.68
C GLU A 246 -15.12 19.03 -18.58
N GLY A 247 -14.18 18.55 -17.75
CA GLY A 247 -14.49 17.72 -16.60
C GLY A 247 -15.40 18.41 -15.58
N GLN A 248 -15.14 19.67 -15.28
CA GLN A 248 -15.99 20.45 -14.39
C GLN A 248 -17.40 20.64 -14.96
N LYS A 249 -17.54 21.01 -16.23
CA LYS A 249 -18.85 21.13 -16.90
C LYS A 249 -19.64 19.83 -16.81
N LEU A 250 -19.01 18.69 -17.17
CA LEU A 250 -19.65 17.38 -17.08
C LEU A 250 -20.08 17.04 -15.65
N SER A 251 -19.28 17.35 -14.66
CA SER A 251 -19.60 17.06 -13.26
C SER A 251 -20.72 17.94 -12.70
N GLU A 252 -20.83 19.18 -13.14
CA GLU A 252 -21.92 20.09 -12.79
C GLU A 252 -23.24 19.66 -13.45
N GLN A 253 -23.19 19.21 -14.70
CA GLN A 253 -24.36 18.76 -15.44
C GLN A 253 -24.84 17.36 -15.00
N PHE A 254 -23.92 16.47 -14.65
CA PHE A 254 -24.18 15.08 -14.26
C PHE A 254 -23.54 14.78 -12.89
N PRO A 255 -24.14 15.14 -11.76
CA PRO A 255 -23.59 14.88 -10.43
C PRO A 255 -23.30 13.38 -10.20
N GLY A 256 -22.12 13.10 -9.66
CA GLY A 256 -21.69 11.72 -9.40
C GLY A 256 -21.08 10.99 -10.61
N ILE A 257 -20.89 11.69 -11.73
CA ILE A 257 -20.23 11.12 -12.93
C ILE A 257 -18.77 10.75 -12.65
N VAL A 258 -18.33 9.61 -13.18
CA VAL A 258 -16.91 9.20 -13.20
C VAL A 258 -16.34 9.58 -14.57
N LEU A 259 -15.33 10.44 -14.60
CA LEU A 259 -14.73 10.90 -15.84
C LEU A 259 -13.61 9.97 -16.31
N LEU A 260 -13.76 9.35 -17.47
CA LEU A 260 -12.71 8.62 -18.15
C LEU A 260 -11.96 9.54 -19.10
N ILE A 261 -10.66 9.64 -18.91
CA ILE A 261 -9.77 10.48 -19.70
C ILE A 261 -8.84 9.57 -20.49
N PHE A 262 -9.00 9.59 -21.82
CA PHE A 262 -8.16 8.80 -22.71
C PHE A 262 -6.86 9.54 -23.04
N ILE A 263 -5.73 8.86 -22.89
CA ILE A 263 -4.38 9.41 -23.12
C ILE A 263 -3.70 8.62 -24.24
N PRO A 264 -3.60 9.18 -25.47
CA PRO A 264 -2.89 8.56 -26.58
C PRO A 264 -1.37 8.59 -26.37
N ASN A 265 -0.65 7.70 -27.05
CA ASN A 265 0.80 7.63 -26.99
C ASN A 265 1.47 8.93 -27.51
N SER A 266 0.82 9.65 -28.42
CA SER A 266 1.28 10.95 -28.91
C SER A 266 1.41 12.01 -27.82
N TRP A 267 0.69 11.84 -26.68
CA TRP A 267 0.77 12.75 -25.53
C TRP A 267 1.73 12.28 -24.44
N SER A 268 2.57 11.29 -24.71
CA SER A 268 3.54 10.77 -23.72
C SER A 268 4.42 11.84 -23.12
N ASN A 269 4.88 12.81 -23.94
CA ASN A 269 5.71 13.94 -23.49
C ASN A 269 4.97 14.97 -22.63
N TYR A 270 3.62 14.94 -22.62
CA TYR A 270 2.80 15.84 -21.79
C TYR A 270 2.52 15.27 -20.39
N ARG A 271 2.84 14.01 -20.17
CA ARG A 271 2.53 13.34 -18.89
C ARG A 271 3.37 13.86 -17.74
N GLN A 272 4.68 14.00 -17.96
CA GLN A 272 5.60 14.54 -16.98
C GLN A 272 6.70 15.34 -17.68
N PHE A 273 6.96 16.55 -17.23
CA PHE A 273 8.06 17.37 -17.71
C PHE A 273 8.53 18.36 -16.64
N ASN A 274 9.76 18.88 -16.81
CA ASN A 274 10.29 19.90 -15.91
C ASN A 274 9.75 21.27 -16.32
N TYR A 275 9.03 21.91 -15.39
CA TYR A 275 8.48 23.25 -15.58
C TYR A 275 9.00 24.18 -14.48
N HIS A 276 9.85 25.14 -14.82
CA HIS A 276 10.49 26.07 -13.89
C HIS A 276 11.19 25.41 -12.70
N GLY A 277 11.84 24.25 -12.92
CA GLY A 277 12.56 23.51 -11.87
C GLY A 277 11.69 22.57 -11.02
N GLU A 278 10.38 22.53 -11.27
CA GLU A 278 9.45 21.58 -10.68
C GLU A 278 8.98 20.55 -11.70
N ILE A 279 8.70 19.33 -11.26
CA ILE A 279 8.12 18.29 -12.14
C ILE A 279 6.62 18.54 -12.21
N PHE A 280 6.15 18.93 -13.39
CA PHE A 280 4.72 18.93 -13.70
C PHE A 280 4.29 17.49 -14.01
N ASP A 281 3.24 17.04 -13.35
CA ASP A 281 2.60 15.74 -13.59
C ASP A 281 1.13 15.97 -13.95
N LEU A 282 0.78 15.66 -15.21
CA LEU A 282 -0.57 15.87 -15.76
C LEU A 282 -1.64 15.11 -14.96
N HIS A 283 -1.36 13.85 -14.60
CA HIS A 283 -2.29 13.02 -13.87
C HIS A 283 -2.59 13.60 -12.48
N ASN A 284 -1.55 13.96 -11.73
CA ASN A 284 -1.70 14.52 -10.39
C ASN A 284 -2.36 15.90 -10.42
N TYR A 285 -2.06 16.73 -11.43
CA TYR A 285 -2.68 18.04 -11.60
C TYR A 285 -4.20 17.92 -11.81
N ILE A 286 -4.62 17.05 -12.74
CA ILE A 286 -6.04 16.83 -13.03
C ILE A 286 -6.75 16.18 -11.82
N LYS A 287 -6.11 15.24 -11.13
CA LYS A 287 -6.67 14.65 -9.90
C LYS A 287 -6.86 15.67 -8.79
N ALA A 288 -5.89 16.58 -8.57
CA ALA A 288 -6.02 17.64 -7.58
C ALA A 288 -7.18 18.58 -7.92
N PHE A 289 -7.31 18.95 -9.19
CA PHE A 289 -8.45 19.78 -9.65
C PHE A 289 -9.78 19.05 -9.46
N ALA A 290 -9.86 17.79 -9.88
CA ALA A 290 -11.06 16.97 -9.75
C ALA A 290 -11.51 16.81 -8.29
N ALA A 291 -10.56 16.55 -7.38
CA ALA A 291 -10.86 16.47 -5.95
C ALA A 291 -11.43 17.77 -5.38
N GLN A 292 -10.90 18.94 -5.79
CA GLN A 292 -11.43 20.26 -5.38
C GLN A 292 -12.86 20.50 -5.90
N HIS A 293 -13.17 20.00 -7.09
CA HIS A 293 -14.49 20.13 -7.72
C HIS A 293 -15.42 18.94 -7.47
N ARG A 294 -15.00 17.99 -6.61
CA ARG A 294 -15.78 16.83 -6.14
C ARG A 294 -16.24 15.87 -7.23
N PHE A 295 -15.39 15.62 -8.23
CA PHE A 295 -15.60 14.56 -9.21
C PHE A 295 -14.39 13.61 -9.28
N THR A 296 -14.62 12.40 -9.74
CA THR A 296 -13.59 11.36 -9.84
C THR A 296 -13.10 11.20 -11.28
N THR A 297 -11.84 10.80 -11.45
CA THR A 297 -11.24 10.62 -12.78
C THR A 297 -10.56 9.27 -12.91
N GLN A 298 -10.65 8.65 -14.09
CA GLN A 298 -9.92 7.46 -14.47
C GLN A 298 -9.17 7.70 -15.79
N PHE A 299 -7.86 7.53 -15.76
CA PHE A 299 -7.03 7.62 -16.95
C PHE A 299 -6.92 6.28 -17.64
N ILE A 300 -7.07 6.27 -18.96
CA ILE A 300 -6.91 5.10 -19.82
C ILE A 300 -5.84 5.42 -20.85
N GLU A 301 -4.75 4.67 -20.85
CA GLU A 301 -3.67 4.82 -21.82
C GLU A 301 -3.97 4.02 -23.09
N GLU A 302 -3.51 4.53 -24.23
CA GLU A 302 -3.71 3.87 -25.52
C GLU A 302 -3.24 2.41 -25.53
N LYS A 303 -2.11 2.10 -24.84
CA LYS A 303 -1.60 0.72 -24.74
C LYS A 303 -2.61 -0.27 -24.16
N THR A 304 -3.51 0.20 -23.27
CA THR A 304 -4.53 -0.63 -22.62
C THR A 304 -5.56 -1.17 -23.61
N LEU A 305 -5.83 -0.43 -24.71
CA LEU A 305 -6.77 -0.88 -25.75
C LEU A 305 -6.28 -2.12 -26.52
N TYR A 306 -4.96 -2.29 -26.59
CA TYR A 306 -4.31 -3.35 -27.38
C TYR A 306 -3.68 -4.44 -26.51
N ASP A 307 -3.87 -4.38 -25.21
CA ASP A 307 -3.34 -5.38 -24.28
C ASP A 307 -4.08 -6.72 -24.47
N LYS A 308 -3.31 -7.80 -24.39
CA LYS A 308 -3.83 -9.17 -24.55
C LYS A 308 -4.56 -9.66 -23.29
N MET A 309 -4.28 -9.05 -22.14
CA MET A 309 -4.89 -9.43 -20.85
C MET A 309 -6.29 -8.81 -20.69
N VAL A 310 -7.17 -9.08 -21.64
CA VAL A 310 -8.49 -8.42 -21.72
C VAL A 310 -9.35 -8.70 -20.49
N CYS A 311 -9.30 -9.92 -19.96
CA CYS A 311 -10.09 -10.32 -18.79
C CYS A 311 -9.64 -9.56 -17.54
N GLU A 312 -8.34 -9.55 -17.29
CA GLU A 312 -7.74 -8.84 -16.15
C GLU A 312 -8.02 -7.33 -16.24
N ILE A 313 -7.85 -6.74 -17.42
CA ILE A 313 -8.14 -5.32 -17.63
C ILE A 313 -9.61 -5.02 -17.33
N SER A 314 -10.53 -5.89 -17.78
CA SER A 314 -11.96 -5.72 -17.50
C SER A 314 -12.25 -5.75 -15.99
N TRP A 315 -11.64 -6.67 -15.26
CA TRP A 315 -11.75 -6.73 -13.80
C TRP A 315 -11.22 -5.46 -13.14
N TRP A 316 -9.98 -5.05 -13.43
CA TRP A 316 -9.34 -3.88 -12.79
C TRP A 316 -10.06 -2.58 -13.14
N LEU A 317 -10.42 -2.39 -14.40
CA LEU A 317 -11.11 -1.17 -14.81
C LEU A 317 -12.53 -1.10 -14.24
N SER A 318 -13.27 -2.20 -14.21
CA SER A 318 -14.59 -2.24 -13.62
C SER A 318 -14.57 -1.93 -12.12
N LEU A 319 -13.60 -2.47 -11.38
CA LEU A 319 -13.39 -2.13 -9.98
C LEU A 319 -13.12 -0.64 -9.80
N ALA A 320 -12.20 -0.09 -10.60
CA ALA A 320 -11.85 1.32 -10.53
C ALA A 320 -13.08 2.22 -10.79
N LEU A 321 -13.93 1.89 -11.78
CA LEU A 321 -15.14 2.65 -12.06
C LEU A 321 -16.16 2.54 -10.94
N PHE A 322 -16.37 1.33 -10.40
CA PHE A 322 -17.29 1.11 -9.29
C PHE A 322 -16.87 1.92 -8.05
N VAL A 323 -15.60 1.84 -7.66
CA VAL A 323 -15.08 2.56 -6.50
C VAL A 323 -15.13 4.08 -6.71
N LYS A 324 -14.80 4.57 -7.92
CA LYS A 324 -14.84 5.99 -8.27
C LYS A 324 -16.25 6.56 -8.37
N ALA A 325 -17.24 5.72 -8.56
CA ALA A 325 -18.65 6.08 -8.37
C ALA A 325 -19.07 6.16 -6.88
N LEU A 326 -18.08 6.29 -5.99
CA LEU A 326 -18.23 6.34 -4.54
C LEU A 326 -18.87 5.08 -3.91
N ARG A 327 -18.68 3.94 -4.57
CA ARG A 327 -19.20 2.63 -4.13
C ARG A 327 -18.14 1.83 -3.37
N THR A 328 -18.59 0.93 -2.51
CA THR A 328 -17.72 0.11 -1.64
C THR A 328 -17.80 -1.35 -2.03
N PRO A 329 -16.75 -1.91 -2.64
CA PRO A 329 -16.79 -3.28 -3.14
C PRO A 329 -16.71 -4.34 -2.03
N TRP A 330 -15.92 -4.11 -1.00
CA TRP A 330 -15.76 -4.97 0.19
C TRP A 330 -15.27 -4.18 1.38
N THR A 331 -15.37 -4.78 2.56
CA THR A 331 -14.80 -4.28 3.81
C THR A 331 -14.14 -5.41 4.59
N LEU A 332 -13.55 -5.10 5.74
CA LEU A 332 -13.00 -6.11 6.65
C LEU A 332 -14.10 -6.68 7.54
N ALA A 333 -14.19 -8.01 7.62
CA ALA A 333 -15.19 -8.70 8.41
C ALA A 333 -15.06 -8.45 9.92
N ASP A 334 -13.84 -8.37 10.43
CA ASP A 334 -13.53 -8.27 11.86
C ASP A 334 -13.15 -6.85 12.30
N LEU A 335 -13.53 -5.81 11.54
CA LEU A 335 -13.21 -4.44 11.91
C LEU A 335 -14.13 -3.94 13.02
N ASP A 336 -13.56 -3.48 14.13
CA ASP A 336 -14.32 -2.88 15.21
C ASP A 336 -14.89 -1.51 14.80
N GLN A 337 -16.23 -1.44 14.78
CA GLN A 337 -16.97 -0.23 14.38
C GLN A 337 -16.96 0.89 15.43
N ASN A 338 -16.48 0.61 16.65
CA ASN A 338 -16.34 1.60 17.71
C ASN A 338 -14.91 2.15 17.81
N THR A 339 -14.01 1.66 16.97
CA THR A 339 -12.61 2.13 16.93
C THR A 339 -12.38 3.05 15.75
N ALA A 340 -11.82 4.22 16.02
CA ALA A 340 -11.33 5.13 14.99
C ALA A 340 -9.88 4.77 14.63
N TYR A 341 -9.65 4.39 13.36
CA TYR A 341 -8.32 4.11 12.85
C TYR A 341 -7.84 5.27 11.98
N ALA A 342 -6.75 5.91 12.36
CA ALA A 342 -6.22 7.04 11.64
C ALA A 342 -4.76 6.81 11.20
N GLY A 343 -4.36 7.47 10.12
CA GLY A 343 -2.98 7.50 9.67
C GLY A 343 -2.46 8.93 9.55
N ILE A 344 -1.19 9.13 9.89
CA ILE A 344 -0.49 10.40 9.70
C ILE A 344 0.48 10.28 8.53
N GLY A 345 0.29 11.13 7.52
CA GLY A 345 1.23 11.33 6.42
C GLY A 345 1.63 12.79 6.29
N TYR A 346 2.87 13.03 5.90
CA TYR A 346 3.38 14.38 5.65
C TYR A 346 3.86 14.52 4.22
N SER A 347 3.62 15.69 3.65
CA SER A 347 4.26 16.13 2.42
C SER A 347 5.00 17.45 2.66
N ILE A 348 6.18 17.56 2.09
CA ILE A 348 7.04 18.72 2.23
C ILE A 348 7.21 19.38 0.87
N LYS A 349 6.70 20.59 0.74
CA LYS A 349 6.91 21.44 -0.44
C LYS A 349 8.00 22.43 -0.13
N LYS A 350 9.07 22.42 -0.92
CA LYS A 350 10.11 23.44 -0.86
C LYS A 350 9.59 24.69 -1.58
N GLN A 351 9.46 25.80 -0.88
CA GLN A 351 9.15 27.09 -1.49
C GLN A 351 10.43 27.76 -2.00
N TYR A 352 10.28 28.60 -3.01
CA TYR A 352 11.38 29.45 -3.53
C TYR A 352 12.00 30.35 -2.44
N SER A 353 11.25 30.67 -1.40
CA SER A 353 11.69 31.45 -0.22
C SER A 353 12.63 30.67 0.73
N GLY A 354 12.95 29.40 0.43
CA GLY A 354 13.74 28.54 1.31
C GLY A 354 12.97 27.97 2.51
N LYS A 355 11.74 28.42 2.77
CA LYS A 355 10.86 27.86 3.81
C LYS A 355 10.18 26.58 3.29
N ALA A 356 10.14 25.54 4.12
CA ALA A 356 9.39 24.33 3.80
C ALA A 356 7.93 24.50 4.23
N GLU A 357 7.01 24.28 3.30
CA GLU A 357 5.59 24.13 3.62
C GLU A 357 5.32 22.65 3.88
N VAL A 358 4.74 22.33 5.02
CA VAL A 358 4.40 20.96 5.40
C VAL A 358 2.89 20.82 5.39
N VAL A 359 2.40 19.86 4.62
CA VAL A 359 1.01 19.46 4.56
C VAL A 359 0.84 18.17 5.33
N LEU A 360 -0.06 18.17 6.29
CA LEU A 360 -0.48 17.02 7.08
C LEU A 360 -1.68 16.37 6.40
N GLY A 361 -1.56 15.08 6.10
CA GLY A 361 -2.66 14.23 5.70
C GLY A 361 -3.11 13.36 6.86
N CYS A 362 -4.35 13.50 7.29
CA CYS A 362 -5.01 12.59 8.21
C CYS A 362 -5.90 11.65 7.42
N SER A 363 -5.61 10.37 7.42
CA SER A 363 -6.53 9.35 6.89
C SER A 363 -7.38 8.80 8.02
N HIS A 364 -8.65 8.59 7.76
CA HIS A 364 -9.56 7.93 8.69
C HIS A 364 -10.28 6.79 7.99
N ILE A 365 -10.19 5.59 8.57
CA ILE A 365 -10.90 4.40 8.10
C ILE A 365 -12.11 4.19 9.00
N TYR A 366 -13.28 4.09 8.40
CA TYR A 366 -14.48 3.69 9.11
C TYR A 366 -15.32 2.76 8.25
N ASN A 367 -16.09 1.95 8.92
CA ASN A 367 -16.84 0.86 8.35
C ASN A 367 -18.31 0.94 8.71
N ALA A 368 -18.95 2.06 8.46
CA ALA A 368 -20.38 2.13 8.62
C ALA A 368 -21.05 2.36 7.28
N GLN A 369 -22.02 1.55 6.96
CA GLN A 369 -22.95 1.76 5.86
C GLN A 369 -22.29 1.98 4.47
N GLY A 370 -21.13 1.36 4.22
CA GLY A 370 -20.45 1.46 2.93
C GLY A 370 -19.76 2.80 2.66
N GLN A 371 -19.58 3.64 3.67
CA GLN A 371 -18.78 4.85 3.52
C GLN A 371 -17.30 4.51 3.64
N GLY A 372 -16.50 4.92 2.68
CA GLY A 372 -15.09 4.56 2.58
C GLY A 372 -14.15 5.38 3.44
N LEU A 373 -12.91 5.44 3.01
CA LEU A 373 -11.85 6.21 3.64
C LEU A 373 -12.09 7.72 3.46
N ARG A 374 -12.13 8.49 4.53
CA ARG A 374 -12.13 9.96 4.49
C ARG A 374 -10.79 10.53 4.90
N TYR A 375 -10.50 11.71 4.41
CA TYR A 375 -9.25 12.41 4.62
C TYR A 375 -9.48 13.84 4.99
N LYS A 376 -8.67 14.33 5.91
CA LYS A 376 -8.54 15.75 6.18
C LYS A 376 -7.12 16.19 5.88
N LEU A 377 -6.98 17.22 5.09
CA LEU A 377 -5.72 17.88 4.83
C LEU A 377 -5.63 19.14 5.69
N SER A 378 -4.50 19.33 6.32
CA SER A 378 -4.23 20.52 7.13
C SER A 378 -2.83 21.04 6.85
N LYS A 379 -2.68 22.36 6.81
CA LYS A 379 -1.38 22.99 6.79
C LYS A 379 -0.78 22.94 8.19
N VAL A 380 0.48 22.55 8.29
CA VAL A 380 1.25 22.64 9.53
C VAL A 380 1.81 24.07 9.59
N GLU A 381 1.33 24.88 10.52
CA GLU A 381 1.69 26.31 10.58
C GLU A 381 3.12 26.49 11.10
N HIS A 382 3.54 25.67 12.07
CA HIS A 382 4.84 25.72 12.70
C HIS A 382 5.58 24.37 12.60
N PRO A 383 5.97 23.95 11.36
CA PRO A 383 6.55 22.64 11.16
C PRO A 383 7.89 22.52 11.90
N GLN A 384 7.99 21.49 12.73
CA GLN A 384 9.22 21.11 13.40
C GLN A 384 9.84 19.91 12.69
N PHE A 385 11.16 19.79 12.76
CA PHE A 385 11.89 18.72 12.10
C PHE A 385 12.84 18.03 13.07
N ASP A 386 12.90 16.72 12.99
CA ASP A 386 13.90 15.93 13.71
C ASP A 386 15.29 16.01 13.03
N LYS A 387 16.30 15.38 13.64
CA LYS A 387 17.67 15.33 13.08
C LYS A 387 17.74 14.69 11.69
N LYS A 388 16.78 13.84 11.33
CA LYS A 388 16.66 13.21 10.00
C LYS A 388 15.80 14.02 9.02
N LYS A 389 15.42 15.25 9.40
CA LYS A 389 14.53 16.13 8.64
C LYS A 389 13.11 15.58 8.42
N ASN A 390 12.65 14.68 9.29
CA ASN A 390 11.25 14.27 9.30
C ASN A 390 10.42 15.32 10.05
N PRO A 391 9.28 15.76 9.51
CA PRO A 391 8.40 16.68 10.18
C PRO A 391 7.67 16.01 11.35
N TYR A 392 7.34 16.78 12.36
CA TYR A 392 6.47 16.38 13.47
C TYR A 392 5.64 17.57 13.97
N LEU A 393 4.54 17.26 14.64
CA LEU A 393 3.62 18.25 15.18
C LEU A 393 4.10 18.77 16.54
N ASN A 394 3.91 20.07 16.79
CA ASN A 394 3.98 20.61 18.13
C ASN A 394 2.71 20.21 18.92
N PHE A 395 2.64 20.56 20.18
CA PHE A 395 1.51 20.21 21.06
C PHE A 395 0.17 20.71 20.53
N GLU A 396 0.08 21.97 20.10
CA GLU A 396 -1.17 22.59 19.65
C GLU A 396 -1.69 21.95 18.36
N GLU A 397 -0.81 21.72 17.40
CA GLU A 397 -1.14 21.04 16.14
C GLU A 397 -1.52 19.58 16.36
N ALA A 398 -0.84 18.90 17.28
CA ALA A 398 -1.14 17.54 17.68
C ALA A 398 -2.50 17.44 18.40
N TYR A 399 -2.82 18.41 19.25
CA TYR A 399 -4.13 18.54 19.88
C TYR A 399 -5.23 18.73 18.85
N LYS A 400 -5.04 19.68 17.91
CA LYS A 400 -5.97 19.91 16.82
C LYS A 400 -6.18 18.65 15.96
N PHE A 401 -5.12 17.92 15.68
CA PHE A 401 -5.17 16.65 14.95
C PHE A 401 -6.04 15.61 15.68
N GLY A 402 -5.92 15.49 16.99
CA GLY A 402 -6.78 14.63 17.81
C GLY A 402 -8.26 15.00 17.70
N MET A 403 -8.57 16.30 17.75
CA MET A 403 -9.93 16.81 17.56
C MET A 403 -10.46 16.56 16.13
N ASP A 404 -9.60 16.69 15.12
CA ASP A 404 -9.94 16.39 13.73
C ASP A 404 -10.35 14.93 13.52
N ILE A 405 -9.68 13.99 14.19
CA ILE A 405 -10.05 12.56 14.16
C ILE A 405 -11.46 12.35 14.73
N LEU A 406 -11.73 12.96 15.88
CA LEU A 406 -13.05 12.85 16.52
C LEU A 406 -14.17 13.41 15.64
N ALA A 407 -13.94 14.59 15.06
CA ALA A 407 -14.91 15.20 14.15
C ALA A 407 -15.17 14.31 12.93
N LEU A 408 -14.12 13.77 12.28
CA LEU A 408 -14.27 12.88 11.14
C LEU A 408 -15.04 11.60 11.49
N PHE A 409 -14.80 11.03 12.68
CA PHE A 409 -15.51 9.85 13.13
C PHE A 409 -16.98 10.16 13.47
N GLN A 410 -17.21 11.26 14.18
CA GLN A 410 -18.57 11.69 14.55
C GLN A 410 -19.41 12.03 13.32
N ASP A 411 -18.83 12.71 12.32
CA ASP A 411 -19.50 13.00 11.04
C ASP A 411 -19.89 11.73 10.27
N ALA A 412 -19.16 10.65 10.48
CA ALA A 412 -19.39 9.38 9.80
C ALA A 412 -20.33 8.44 10.55
N MET A 413 -20.19 8.39 11.88
CA MET A 413 -20.81 7.38 12.73
C MET A 413 -21.90 7.94 13.64
N GLU A 414 -22.12 9.27 13.63
CA GLU A 414 -23.06 9.99 14.51
C GLU A 414 -22.84 9.72 16.02
N LYS A 415 -21.65 9.24 16.37
CA LYS A 415 -21.21 8.93 17.74
C LYS A 415 -19.71 9.13 17.90
N LEU A 416 -19.22 9.23 19.13
CA LEU A 416 -17.79 9.23 19.42
C LEU A 416 -17.22 7.80 19.42
N PRO A 417 -15.94 7.61 19.04
CA PRO A 417 -15.29 6.31 19.12
C PRO A 417 -15.04 5.91 20.59
N GLN A 418 -15.00 4.62 20.86
CA GLN A 418 -14.57 4.10 22.17
C GLN A 418 -13.06 3.97 22.25
N ARG A 419 -12.41 3.68 21.13
CA ARG A 419 -10.96 3.53 20.99
C ARG A 419 -10.46 4.33 19.77
N VAL A 420 -9.23 4.85 19.89
CA VAL A 420 -8.55 5.53 18.77
C VAL A 420 -7.18 4.91 18.56
N VAL A 421 -6.90 4.46 17.35
CA VAL A 421 -5.60 3.91 16.93
C VAL A 421 -5.00 4.79 15.86
N ILE A 422 -3.79 5.28 16.09
CA ILE A 422 -3.11 6.19 15.16
C ILE A 422 -1.82 5.56 14.65
N HIS A 423 -1.72 5.45 13.34
CA HIS A 423 -0.56 4.91 12.63
C HIS A 423 0.31 6.02 12.03
N LYS A 424 1.62 5.93 12.20
CA LYS A 424 2.60 6.87 11.66
C LYS A 424 3.85 6.14 11.18
N ARG A 425 4.56 6.67 10.19
CA ARG A 425 5.83 6.07 9.71
C ARG A 425 7.05 6.52 10.51
N THR A 426 7.00 7.69 11.12
CA THR A 426 8.10 8.27 11.90
C THR A 426 7.83 8.15 13.39
N PRO A 427 8.85 8.13 14.25
CA PRO A 427 8.67 8.08 15.69
C PRO A 427 7.78 9.22 16.20
N PHE A 428 6.89 8.91 17.15
CA PHE A 428 6.14 9.93 17.87
C PHE A 428 7.06 10.72 18.81
N LYS A 429 6.90 12.03 18.85
CA LYS A 429 7.56 12.93 19.81
C LYS A 429 6.66 13.20 21.01
N ASN A 430 7.25 13.67 22.12
CA ASN A 430 6.48 13.91 23.34
C ASN A 430 5.32 14.89 23.13
N ASP A 431 5.57 16.00 22.43
CA ASP A 431 4.53 16.99 22.11
C ASP A 431 3.36 16.38 21.32
N GLU A 432 3.67 15.49 20.37
CA GLU A 432 2.65 14.78 19.60
C GLU A 432 1.84 13.85 20.50
N ILE A 433 2.52 13.07 21.37
CA ILE A 433 1.85 12.15 22.30
C ILE A 433 0.95 12.94 23.26
N GLU A 434 1.46 13.99 23.87
CA GLU A 434 0.74 14.81 24.84
C GLU A 434 -0.44 15.55 24.19
N GLY A 435 -0.23 16.19 23.05
CA GLY A 435 -1.28 16.92 22.34
C GLY A 435 -2.44 16.02 21.93
N ILE A 436 -2.14 14.91 21.24
CA ILE A 436 -3.14 13.94 20.78
C ILE A 436 -3.90 13.33 21.98
N THR A 437 -3.17 12.84 22.97
CA THR A 437 -3.80 12.15 24.12
C THR A 437 -4.63 13.10 24.97
N ASN A 438 -4.23 14.37 25.13
CA ASN A 438 -5.03 15.37 25.83
C ASN A 438 -6.33 15.67 25.10
N ALA A 439 -6.29 15.88 23.78
CA ALA A 439 -7.49 16.11 22.98
C ALA A 439 -8.49 14.96 23.13
N LEU A 440 -8.03 13.73 22.96
CA LEU A 440 -8.89 12.55 22.99
C LEU A 440 -9.43 12.27 24.41
N LYS A 441 -8.61 12.43 25.45
CA LYS A 441 -9.04 12.24 26.84
C LYS A 441 -10.06 13.28 27.29
N GLN A 442 -9.93 14.54 26.87
CA GLN A 442 -10.92 15.59 27.14
C GLN A 442 -12.29 15.26 26.52
N ALA A 443 -12.29 14.54 25.41
CA ALA A 443 -13.51 14.04 24.80
C ALA A 443 -14.03 12.72 25.42
N GLY A 444 -13.38 12.22 26.48
CA GLY A 444 -13.79 11.00 27.19
C GLY A 444 -13.22 9.70 26.59
N ILE A 445 -12.30 9.75 25.64
CA ILE A 445 -11.68 8.56 25.05
C ILE A 445 -10.50 8.12 25.92
N SER A 446 -10.59 6.92 26.49
CA SER A 446 -9.54 6.34 27.36
C SER A 446 -8.61 5.37 26.62
N GLU A 447 -9.12 4.69 25.61
CA GLU A 447 -8.36 3.71 24.82
C GLU A 447 -7.73 4.38 23.60
N ILE A 448 -6.44 4.72 23.72
CA ILE A 448 -5.69 5.44 22.69
C ILE A 448 -4.40 4.68 22.43
N ASP A 449 -4.18 4.23 21.20
CA ASP A 449 -2.96 3.55 20.79
C ASP A 449 -2.20 4.37 19.73
N LEU A 450 -0.94 4.75 20.03
CA LEU A 450 -0.06 5.46 19.09
C LEU A 450 1.03 4.51 18.59
N ILE A 451 0.97 4.19 17.30
CA ILE A 451 1.73 3.11 16.68
C ILE A 451 2.58 3.62 15.54
N THR A 452 3.88 3.37 15.59
CA THR A 452 4.76 3.58 14.45
C THR A 452 4.93 2.30 13.66
N ILE A 453 4.79 2.40 12.34
CA ILE A 453 4.91 1.30 11.39
C ILE A 453 6.02 1.63 10.40
N THR A 454 7.12 0.89 10.45
CA THR A 454 8.27 1.06 9.56
C THR A 454 8.62 -0.24 8.85
N GLN A 455 9.23 -0.16 7.67
CA GLN A 455 9.76 -1.35 7.00
C GLN A 455 11.16 -1.63 7.54
N GLU A 456 11.39 -2.89 7.95
CA GLU A 456 12.67 -3.35 8.46
C GLU A 456 13.38 -4.16 7.37
N TYR A 457 14.12 -3.47 6.49
CA TYR A 457 14.74 -4.09 5.32
C TYR A 457 15.92 -5.00 5.65
N ASP A 458 16.56 -4.82 6.80
CA ASP A 458 17.75 -5.56 7.18
C ASP A 458 17.43 -6.94 7.75
N LEU A 459 16.19 -7.16 8.20
CA LEU A 459 15.73 -8.44 8.71
C LEU A 459 15.12 -9.29 7.60
N LYS A 460 15.53 -10.53 7.54
CA LYS A 460 15.02 -11.55 6.62
C LYS A 460 14.58 -12.77 7.40
N PHE A 461 13.52 -13.39 6.92
CA PHE A 461 13.01 -14.65 7.46
C PHE A 461 13.24 -15.74 6.42
N ILE A 462 13.83 -16.84 6.85
CA ILE A 462 13.99 -18.04 6.03
C ILE A 462 12.96 -19.05 6.53
N ALA A 463 12.02 -19.41 5.67
CA ALA A 463 11.02 -20.40 5.99
C ALA A 463 11.62 -21.80 5.92
N GLU A 464 11.24 -22.65 6.86
CA GLU A 464 11.54 -24.07 6.85
C GLU A 464 10.26 -24.87 6.90
N LYS A 465 10.29 -26.08 6.36
CA LYS A 465 9.21 -27.05 6.47
C LYS A 465 9.74 -28.39 6.92
N ILE A 466 8.92 -29.11 7.64
CA ILE A 466 9.23 -30.47 8.04
C ILE A 466 8.79 -31.41 6.91
N MET A 467 9.77 -32.12 6.34
CA MET A 467 9.51 -33.22 5.40
C MET A 467 10.26 -34.46 5.88
N TYR A 468 9.56 -35.58 5.98
CA TYR A 468 10.14 -36.87 6.44
C TYR A 468 10.85 -36.78 7.80
N GLY A 469 10.34 -35.93 8.71
CA GLY A 469 10.95 -35.73 10.03
C GLY A 469 12.21 -34.86 10.05
N GLN A 470 12.58 -34.26 8.92
CA GLN A 470 13.72 -33.36 8.82
C GLN A 470 13.26 -31.96 8.49
N PHE A 471 13.96 -30.94 9.05
CA PHE A 471 13.76 -29.55 8.67
C PHE A 471 14.49 -29.31 7.34
N LEU A 472 13.71 -28.92 6.34
CA LEU A 472 14.20 -28.54 5.03
C LEU A 472 13.82 -27.09 4.75
N GLU A 473 14.74 -26.36 4.15
CA GLU A 473 14.46 -24.99 3.70
C GLU A 473 13.27 -24.99 2.73
N ASP A 474 12.31 -24.10 2.98
CA ASP A 474 11.23 -23.86 2.03
C ASP A 474 11.69 -22.81 1.02
N GLY A 475 11.79 -23.19 -0.25
CA GLY A 475 12.16 -22.27 -1.33
C GLY A 475 11.11 -21.18 -1.61
N TYR A 476 10.02 -21.15 -0.83
CA TYR A 476 9.04 -20.05 -0.84
C TYR A 476 9.30 -19.07 0.30
N PRO A 477 8.88 -17.81 0.12
CA PRO A 477 8.95 -16.82 1.18
C PRO A 477 8.12 -17.21 2.40
N VAL A 478 8.35 -16.48 3.48
CA VAL A 478 7.57 -16.57 4.72
C VAL A 478 6.06 -16.45 4.45
N ASP A 479 5.27 -17.18 5.20
CA ASP A 479 3.82 -17.04 5.16
C ASP A 479 3.41 -15.65 5.66
N ARG A 480 2.55 -14.99 4.90
CA ARG A 480 1.92 -13.73 5.28
C ARG A 480 1.14 -13.94 6.58
N GLY A 481 1.20 -12.97 7.49
CA GLY A 481 0.61 -13.08 8.82
C GLY A 481 1.57 -13.60 9.89
N THR A 482 2.80 -14.02 9.51
CA THR A 482 3.84 -14.33 10.50
C THR A 482 4.14 -13.07 11.31
N CYS A 483 4.08 -13.20 12.64
CA CYS A 483 4.34 -12.09 13.57
C CYS A 483 5.25 -12.56 14.70
N ILE A 484 6.27 -11.76 15.01
CA ILE A 484 7.23 -12.02 16.10
C ILE A 484 7.17 -10.86 17.09
N LYS A 485 6.80 -11.15 18.32
CA LYS A 485 6.77 -10.18 19.42
C LYS A 485 8.15 -10.06 20.03
N LEU A 486 8.82 -8.91 19.82
CA LEU A 486 10.16 -8.65 20.32
C LEU A 486 10.17 -8.15 21.78
N SER A 487 9.12 -7.44 22.17
CA SER A 487 8.94 -6.89 23.53
C SER A 487 7.47 -6.53 23.75
N SER A 488 7.15 -5.96 24.90
CA SER A 488 5.80 -5.40 25.16
C SER A 488 5.43 -4.21 24.25
N ARG A 489 6.42 -3.61 23.56
CA ARG A 489 6.23 -2.42 22.70
C ARG A 489 6.60 -2.65 21.24
N ASN A 490 7.29 -3.73 20.90
CA ASN A 490 7.81 -3.96 19.56
C ASN A 490 7.42 -5.34 19.03
N ALA A 491 6.97 -5.37 17.79
CA ALA A 491 6.73 -6.60 17.04
C ALA A 491 7.20 -6.46 15.59
N LEU A 492 7.47 -7.59 14.95
CA LEU A 492 7.71 -7.72 13.51
C LEU A 492 6.53 -8.44 12.90
N LEU A 493 5.98 -7.89 11.82
CA LEU A 493 4.85 -8.47 11.11
C LEU A 493 5.15 -8.59 9.62
N TRP A 494 5.07 -9.79 9.07
CA TRP A 494 5.15 -10.01 7.63
C TRP A 494 3.77 -9.84 6.98
N THR A 495 3.51 -8.64 6.51
CA THR A 495 2.30 -8.32 5.71
C THR A 495 2.42 -8.75 4.26
N HIS A 496 3.59 -9.22 3.86
CA HIS A 496 3.97 -9.56 2.52
C HIS A 496 4.65 -10.92 2.55
N GLY A 497 4.13 -11.87 1.83
CA GLY A 497 4.57 -13.26 1.83
C GLY A 497 3.59 -14.15 1.09
N VAL A 498 3.73 -15.44 1.30
CA VAL A 498 2.81 -16.44 0.75
C VAL A 498 1.46 -16.33 1.44
N VAL A 499 0.38 -16.46 0.69
CA VAL A 499 -1.00 -16.54 1.21
C VAL A 499 -1.41 -18.00 1.27
N PRO A 500 -1.48 -18.61 2.48
CA PRO A 500 -1.73 -20.05 2.62
C PRO A 500 -3.12 -20.49 2.14
N SER A 501 -4.10 -19.59 2.16
CA SER A 501 -5.49 -19.88 1.76
C SER A 501 -5.69 -20.01 0.24
N ILE A 502 -4.71 -19.66 -0.57
CA ILE A 502 -4.76 -19.83 -2.00
C ILE A 502 -4.42 -21.27 -2.38
N GLN A 503 -5.43 -22.00 -2.80
CA GLN A 503 -5.36 -23.43 -3.15
C GLN A 503 -4.95 -23.65 -4.60
N SER A 504 -3.95 -22.97 -5.09
CA SER A 504 -3.41 -23.27 -6.43
C SER A 504 -2.13 -24.13 -6.30
N ASN A 505 -1.74 -24.81 -7.37
CA ASN A 505 -0.42 -25.46 -7.45
C ASN A 505 0.75 -24.46 -7.32
N ARG A 506 0.42 -23.16 -7.33
CA ARG A 506 1.34 -22.05 -7.17
C ARG A 506 0.90 -21.22 -5.98
N ARG A 507 1.75 -21.08 -4.99
CA ARG A 507 1.52 -20.19 -3.86
C ARG A 507 1.61 -18.74 -4.32
N TYR A 508 0.65 -17.91 -3.89
CA TYR A 508 0.67 -16.48 -4.21
C TYR A 508 1.78 -15.75 -3.46
N TYR A 509 2.60 -15.06 -4.22
CA TYR A 509 3.63 -14.18 -3.69
C TYR A 509 3.84 -12.98 -4.61
N GLN A 510 3.55 -11.79 -4.09
CA GLN A 510 3.67 -10.53 -4.81
C GLN A 510 4.98 -9.80 -4.48
N GLY A 511 6.06 -10.54 -4.22
CA GLY A 511 7.29 -10.00 -3.67
C GLY A 511 8.24 -9.31 -4.63
N GLY A 512 8.07 -9.56 -5.90
CA GLY A 512 9.04 -9.08 -6.88
C GLY A 512 10.41 -9.71 -6.69
N ARG A 513 11.45 -8.88 -6.60
CA ARG A 513 12.86 -9.34 -6.64
C ARG A 513 13.50 -9.64 -5.29
N CYS A 514 12.81 -9.43 -4.18
CA CYS A 514 13.40 -9.46 -2.85
C CYS A 514 12.65 -10.41 -1.92
N ILE A 515 13.37 -11.01 -0.97
CA ILE A 515 12.76 -11.71 0.18
C ILE A 515 11.92 -10.68 0.96
N PRO A 516 10.71 -11.05 1.42
CA PRO A 516 9.85 -10.16 2.17
C PRO A 516 10.54 -9.61 3.42
N ALA A 517 10.51 -8.29 3.57
CA ALA A 517 10.94 -7.62 4.78
C ALA A 517 9.72 -7.39 5.68
N PRO A 518 9.84 -7.57 7.01
CA PRO A 518 8.74 -7.32 7.91
C PRO A 518 8.44 -5.84 8.07
N LEU A 519 7.23 -5.55 8.51
CA LEU A 519 6.92 -4.29 9.16
C LEU A 519 7.33 -4.38 10.63
N LYS A 520 8.06 -3.38 11.11
CA LYS A 520 8.30 -3.18 12.53
C LYS A 520 7.19 -2.31 13.11
N ILE A 521 6.49 -2.86 14.05
CA ILE A 521 5.43 -2.20 14.81
C ILE A 521 6.04 -1.73 16.12
N THR A 522 5.95 -0.45 16.42
CA THR A 522 6.42 0.12 17.69
C THR A 522 5.29 0.89 18.35
N LYS A 523 4.87 0.43 19.53
CA LYS A 523 3.86 1.08 20.36
C LYS A 523 4.49 2.14 21.24
N TYR A 524 4.15 3.40 20.99
CA TYR A 524 4.62 4.55 21.77
C TYR A 524 3.74 4.84 22.97
N TYR A 525 2.44 4.65 22.81
CA TYR A 525 1.46 4.90 23.85
C TYR A 525 0.28 3.92 23.70
N GLY A 526 -0.38 3.60 24.81
CA GLY A 526 -1.68 2.95 24.86
C GLY A 526 -1.70 1.54 25.44
N PRO A 527 -2.92 1.07 25.80
CA PRO A 527 -3.13 -0.22 26.44
C PRO A 527 -3.17 -1.38 25.45
N GLY A 528 -3.40 -1.11 24.16
CA GLY A 528 -3.65 -2.14 23.15
C GLY A 528 -2.60 -3.25 23.13
N ASP A 529 -3.01 -4.50 22.98
CA ASP A 529 -2.11 -5.63 22.82
C ASP A 529 -1.49 -5.64 21.40
N LEU A 530 -0.21 -5.97 21.31
CA LEU A 530 0.52 -5.98 20.04
C LEU A 530 0.00 -7.02 19.04
N GLU A 531 -0.58 -8.12 19.51
CA GLU A 531 -1.17 -9.14 18.63
C GLU A 531 -2.44 -8.61 17.95
N THR A 532 -3.32 -7.98 18.73
CA THR A 532 -4.51 -7.31 18.21
C THR A 532 -4.14 -6.21 17.22
N ILE A 533 -3.17 -5.36 17.57
CA ILE A 533 -2.66 -4.30 16.69
C ILE A 533 -2.07 -4.89 15.39
N ALA A 534 -1.32 -5.99 15.49
CA ALA A 534 -0.76 -6.66 14.32
C ALA A 534 -1.86 -7.26 13.42
N LYS A 535 -2.92 -7.83 14.01
CA LYS A 535 -4.09 -8.34 13.28
C LYS A 535 -4.82 -7.21 12.55
N GLU A 536 -5.03 -6.07 13.19
CA GLU A 536 -5.63 -4.87 12.59
C GLU A 536 -4.77 -4.35 11.41
N ILE A 537 -3.45 -4.22 11.61
CA ILE A 537 -2.53 -3.79 10.56
C ILE A 537 -2.56 -4.75 9.37
N LEU A 538 -2.55 -6.08 9.62
CA LEU A 538 -2.66 -7.08 8.57
C LEU A 538 -3.97 -6.94 7.80
N GLY A 539 -5.08 -6.71 8.50
CA GLY A 539 -6.38 -6.46 7.90
C GLY A 539 -6.36 -5.25 6.97
N PHE A 540 -5.82 -4.13 7.41
CA PHE A 540 -5.77 -2.91 6.60
C PHE A 540 -4.93 -3.03 5.33
N THR A 541 -4.08 -4.03 5.20
CA THR A 541 -3.38 -4.29 3.93
C THR A 541 -4.30 -4.85 2.83
N LYS A 542 -5.54 -5.21 3.16
CA LYS A 542 -6.57 -5.68 2.20
C LYS A 542 -7.57 -4.60 1.79
N MET A 543 -7.46 -3.40 2.35
CA MET A 543 -8.37 -2.27 2.11
C MET A 543 -7.92 -1.36 0.95
N ASN A 544 -7.17 -1.90 0.01
CA ASN A 544 -6.82 -1.21 -1.24
C ASN A 544 -7.85 -1.57 -2.33
N TRP A 545 -8.76 -0.64 -2.60
CA TRP A 545 -9.79 -0.81 -3.64
C TRP A 545 -9.32 -0.42 -5.04
N ASN A 546 -8.05 -0.11 -5.22
CA ASN A 546 -7.50 0.24 -6.53
C ASN A 546 -7.00 -0.98 -7.34
N SER A 547 -7.02 -2.15 -6.73
CA SER A 547 -6.60 -3.39 -7.40
C SER A 547 -7.22 -4.63 -6.74
N PHE A 548 -7.25 -5.74 -7.48
CA PHE A 548 -7.60 -7.06 -6.97
C PHE A 548 -6.42 -7.82 -6.35
N ASN A 549 -5.32 -7.13 -6.08
CA ASN A 549 -4.22 -7.75 -5.36
C ASN A 549 -4.71 -8.25 -4.00
N LEU A 550 -4.28 -9.46 -3.62
CA LEU A 550 -4.71 -10.05 -2.35
C LEU A 550 -4.35 -9.18 -1.14
N TYR A 551 -3.30 -8.38 -1.25
CA TYR A 551 -2.85 -7.47 -0.19
C TYR A 551 -1.92 -6.37 -0.74
N THR A 552 -1.71 -5.34 0.07
CA THR A 552 -0.61 -4.37 -0.08
C THR A 552 0.45 -4.58 1.00
N LYS A 553 1.66 -4.05 0.78
CA LYS A 553 2.74 -4.15 1.77
C LYS A 553 2.47 -3.32 3.02
N LEU A 554 1.91 -2.14 2.83
CA LEU A 554 1.57 -1.21 3.89
C LEU A 554 0.07 -1.24 4.18
N PRO A 555 -0.34 -1.01 5.42
CA PRO A 555 -1.77 -0.85 5.75
C PRO A 555 -2.33 0.40 5.07
N ALA A 556 -3.61 0.38 4.72
CA ALA A 556 -4.29 1.47 4.04
C ALA A 556 -4.16 2.81 4.78
N THR A 557 -4.14 2.82 6.11
CA THR A 557 -3.90 4.01 6.93
C THR A 557 -2.59 4.74 6.60
N ILE A 558 -1.54 4.00 6.28
CA ILE A 558 -0.23 4.55 5.92
C ILE A 558 -0.12 4.81 4.42
N ASP A 559 -0.55 3.86 3.60
CA ASP A 559 -0.39 3.93 2.14
C ASP A 559 -1.17 5.12 1.58
N THR A 560 -2.40 5.27 2.01
CA THR A 560 -3.30 6.33 1.56
C THR A 560 -2.88 7.71 2.08
N SER A 561 -2.42 7.83 3.31
CA SER A 561 -1.94 9.11 3.86
C SER A 561 -0.72 9.65 3.10
N ASN A 562 0.15 8.76 2.59
CA ASN A 562 1.28 9.14 1.75
C ASN A 562 0.83 9.65 0.37
N THR A 563 -0.10 8.95 -0.28
CA THR A 563 -0.65 9.35 -1.58
C THR A 563 -1.33 10.70 -1.48
N LEU A 564 -2.14 10.88 -0.44
CA LEU A 564 -2.83 12.13 -0.16
C LEU A 564 -1.87 13.30 0.04
N ALA A 565 -0.81 13.09 0.81
CA ALA A 565 0.17 14.11 1.06
C ALA A 565 0.87 14.57 -0.24
N GLN A 566 1.08 13.69 -1.22
CA GLN A 566 1.64 14.05 -2.52
C GLN A 566 0.69 14.91 -3.35
N VAL A 567 -0.59 14.53 -3.42
CA VAL A 567 -1.60 15.30 -4.15
C VAL A 567 -1.96 16.59 -3.40
N GLY A 568 -1.93 16.58 -2.08
CA GLY A 568 -2.21 17.72 -1.22
C GLY A 568 -1.37 18.96 -1.54
N ASN A 569 -0.12 18.76 -1.99
CA ASN A 569 0.75 19.85 -2.41
C ASN A 569 0.25 20.61 -3.66
N LEU A 570 -0.60 19.98 -4.45
CA LEU A 570 -1.17 20.58 -5.67
C LEU A 570 -2.52 21.25 -5.41
N LEU A 571 -3.13 20.98 -4.25
CA LEU A 571 -4.40 21.60 -3.89
C LEU A 571 -4.21 23.07 -3.50
N ARG A 572 -5.01 23.96 -4.06
CA ARG A 572 -4.95 25.40 -3.77
C ARG A 572 -5.62 25.76 -2.44
N GLN A 573 -6.69 25.05 -2.11
CA GLN A 573 -7.46 25.23 -0.87
C GLN A 573 -7.68 23.87 -0.24
N TYR A 574 -6.89 23.53 0.77
CA TYR A 574 -6.98 22.23 1.42
C TYR A 574 -7.18 22.33 2.94
N ASN A 575 -6.95 23.50 3.55
CA ASN A 575 -6.99 23.64 5.00
C ASN A 575 -8.41 23.43 5.54
N GLY A 576 -8.58 22.38 6.33
CA GLY A 576 -9.85 22.03 6.95
C GLY A 576 -10.87 21.34 6.04
N VAL A 577 -10.54 21.06 4.79
CA VAL A 577 -11.45 20.38 3.85
C VAL A 577 -11.34 18.87 4.00
N THR A 578 -12.49 18.22 4.09
CA THR A 578 -12.59 16.74 4.10
C THR A 578 -12.78 16.23 2.67
N TYR A 579 -11.97 15.25 2.30
CA TYR A 579 -12.02 14.57 1.02
C TYR A 579 -12.33 13.10 1.19
N ASP A 580 -13.01 12.51 0.20
CA ASP A 580 -13.11 11.06 0.08
C ASP A 580 -11.86 10.51 -0.61
N TYR A 581 -11.34 9.37 -0.15
CA TYR A 581 -10.17 8.70 -0.73
C TYR A 581 -10.32 8.42 -2.22
N ARG A 582 -11.52 8.12 -2.65
CA ARG A 582 -11.85 7.75 -4.02
C ARG A 582 -11.59 8.86 -5.03
N PHE A 583 -11.42 10.10 -4.59
CA PHE A 583 -10.95 11.20 -5.46
C PHE A 583 -9.46 11.09 -5.82
N PHE A 584 -8.67 10.37 -5.02
CA PHE A 584 -7.22 10.31 -5.17
C PHE A 584 -6.68 8.98 -5.74
N ILE A 585 -7.50 7.96 -5.88
CA ILE A 585 -7.12 6.66 -6.46
C ILE A 585 -7.35 6.58 -7.97
#